data_7f1ef7c7e31efdc7518eda99770bbc7d
#
_entry.id   7f1ef7c7e31efdc7518eda99770bbc7d
#
_cell.length_a   1.000
_cell.length_b   1.000
_cell.length_c   1.000
_cell.angle_alpha   90.00
_cell.angle_beta   90.00
_cell.angle_gamma   90.00
#
_symmetry.space_group_name_H-M   'P 1'
#
loop_
_entity.id
_entity.type
_entity.pdbx_description
1 polymer ?
#
loop_
_entity_poly.entity_id
_entity_poly.type
_entity_poly.pdbx_seq_one_letter_code
_entity_poly.pdbx_strand_id
1 'polypeptide(L)'
;LNVDEEVATGVLMTEILFYHLTESKLEDALPPLLEKSLERGWKVAVQTAAVERRDALDVHLWTFRDDSFTPHATDASDKAADQPILLTATSDNANAANVRFIVDGAEPPALDVYDRIVFMFDGYDAAQLEGARTQWKKLKGEGHTLTYWQQSPEGRWQKKA
;
A
#
# COMPACT_ATOMS: atom_id res chain seq x y z
N LEU A 1 -11.19 -26.78 15.76
CA LEU A 1 -11.00 -26.23 15.41
C LEU A 1 -10.49 -25.90 15.16
N ASN A 2 -10.64 -26.21 15.18
CA ASN A 2 -10.33 -25.71 14.67
C ASN A 2 -9.75 -25.31 14.21
N VAL A 3 -9.75 -25.66 14.17
CA VAL A 3 -9.26 -25.18 13.57
C VAL A 3 -8.95 -24.79 12.90
N ASP A 4 -9.18 -25.20 12.87
CA ASP A 4 -8.91 -24.86 12.06
C ASP A 4 -9.06 -24.25 11.49
N GLU A 5 -9.54 -24.45 11.81
CA GLU A 5 -9.69 -23.84 11.18
C GLU A 5 -9.50 -22.80 10.96
N GLU A 6 -9.57 -22.82 11.42
CA GLU A 6 -9.31 -21.91 11.13
C GLU A 6 -8.57 -21.38 10.85
N VAL A 7 -8.57 -21.66 10.90
CA VAL A 7 -7.76 -21.24 10.41
C VAL A 7 -7.50 -20.87 9.64
N ALA A 8 -7.33 -21.28 9.99
CA ALA A 8 -7.17 -21.22 8.54
C ALA A 8 -7.81 -20.00 7.92
N THR A 9 -8.85 -19.65 8.45
CA THR A 9 -9.55 -18.48 7.97
C THR A 9 -8.69 -17.24 7.98
N GLY A 10 -7.92 -17.03 9.05
CA GLY A 10 -7.07 -15.86 9.14
C GLY A 10 -6.02 -15.82 8.04
N VAL A 11 -5.52 -16.99 7.63
CA VAL A 11 -4.52 -17.07 6.57
C VAL A 11 -5.11 -16.73 5.21
N LEU A 12 -6.40 -16.94 5.03
CA LEU A 12 -7.05 -16.69 3.76
C LEU A 12 -7.59 -15.27 3.65
N MET A 13 -7.54 -14.51 4.75
CA MET A 13 -8.14 -13.19 4.77
C MET A 13 -7.06 -12.12 4.74
N THR A 14 -6.96 -11.48 3.60
CA THR A 14 -6.12 -10.30 3.43
C THR A 14 -6.79 -9.12 4.11
N GLU A 15 -6.05 -8.41 4.94
CA GLU A 15 -6.52 -7.17 5.53
C GLU A 15 -6.42 -6.05 4.51
N ILE A 16 -7.51 -5.33 4.27
CA ILE A 16 -7.54 -4.30 3.24
C ILE A 16 -7.88 -2.96 3.89
N LEU A 17 -7.01 -1.97 3.69
CA LEU A 17 -7.15 -0.64 4.26
C LEU A 17 -7.22 0.40 3.13
N PHE A 18 -8.15 1.34 3.28
CA PHE A 18 -8.28 2.47 2.35
C PHE A 18 -7.86 3.73 3.10
N TYR A 19 -6.82 4.39 2.61
CA TYR A 19 -6.28 5.61 3.21
C TYR A 19 -6.59 6.79 2.30
N HIS A 20 -7.53 7.61 2.74
CA HIS A 20 -8.02 8.78 2.02
C HIS A 20 -7.18 10.01 2.41
N LEU A 21 -6.37 10.49 1.47
CA LEU A 21 -5.52 11.65 1.69
C LEU A 21 -6.33 12.93 1.50
N THR A 22 -6.45 13.72 2.54
CA THR A 22 -7.18 15.00 2.50
C THR A 22 -6.30 16.18 2.92
N GLU A 23 -5.21 15.94 3.66
CA GLU A 23 -4.35 16.99 4.20
C GLU A 23 -2.92 16.90 3.69
N SER A 24 -2.43 15.71 3.40
CA SER A 24 -1.05 15.47 2.96
C SER A 24 -1.02 14.98 1.53
N LYS A 25 0.09 15.20 0.86
CA LYS A 25 0.39 14.55 -0.41
C LYS A 25 0.86 13.12 -0.13
N LEU A 26 0.72 12.27 -1.14
CA LEU A 26 1.20 10.89 -1.06
C LEU A 26 2.68 10.86 -0.65
N GLU A 27 3.48 11.72 -1.25
CA GLU A 27 4.92 11.79 -1.02
C GLU A 27 5.28 12.04 0.43
N ASP A 28 4.41 12.72 1.18
CA ASP A 28 4.64 13.00 2.60
C ASP A 28 4.00 11.96 3.52
N ALA A 29 2.89 11.38 3.10
CA ALA A 29 2.15 10.43 3.94
C ALA A 29 2.70 9.01 3.85
N LEU A 30 3.26 8.62 2.70
CA LEU A 30 3.71 7.25 2.47
C LEU A 30 4.94 6.86 3.30
N PRO A 31 6.01 7.67 3.37
CA PRO A 31 7.23 7.22 4.06
C PRO A 31 7.02 6.77 5.50
N PRO A 32 6.27 7.48 6.37
CA PRO A 32 6.06 7.00 7.73
C PRO A 32 5.37 5.64 7.78
N LEU A 33 4.47 5.36 6.84
CA LEU A 33 3.77 4.09 6.79
C LEU A 33 4.70 2.96 6.34
N LEU A 34 5.63 3.26 5.44
CA LEU A 34 6.65 2.30 5.03
C LEU A 34 7.57 1.96 6.18
N GLU A 35 8.00 2.97 6.95
CA GLU A 35 8.86 2.77 8.11
C GLU A 35 8.18 1.87 9.13
N LYS A 36 6.89 2.09 9.40
CA LYS A 36 6.14 1.25 10.34
C LYS A 36 6.04 -0.18 9.86
N SER A 37 5.88 -0.39 8.56
CA SER A 37 5.82 -1.75 8.01
C SER A 37 7.13 -2.48 8.22
N LEU A 38 8.26 -1.80 7.99
CA LEU A 38 9.57 -2.38 8.22
C LEU A 38 9.80 -2.71 9.70
N GLU A 39 9.33 -1.84 10.61
CA GLU A 39 9.44 -2.08 12.05
C GLU A 39 8.72 -3.35 12.46
N ARG A 40 7.68 -3.72 11.74
CA ARG A 40 6.93 -4.97 11.98
C ARG A 40 7.60 -6.18 11.33
N GLY A 41 8.70 -5.98 10.63
CA GLY A 41 9.42 -7.07 9.96
C GLY A 41 8.82 -7.47 8.63
N TRP A 42 7.97 -6.64 8.05
CA TRP A 42 7.33 -6.94 6.77
C TRP A 42 8.17 -6.49 5.60
N LYS A 43 8.07 -7.25 4.50
CA LYS A 43 8.53 -6.81 3.19
C LYS A 43 7.38 -6.09 2.49
N VAL A 44 7.70 -5.03 1.76
CA VAL A 44 6.70 -4.12 1.22
C VAL A 44 6.90 -3.95 -0.29
N ALA A 45 5.79 -3.95 -1.03
CA ALA A 45 5.77 -3.51 -2.42
C ALA A 45 4.92 -2.25 -2.50
N VAL A 46 5.35 -1.29 -3.32
CA VAL A 46 4.59 -0.07 -3.61
C VAL A 46 4.34 -0.04 -5.10
N GLN A 47 3.08 -0.14 -5.50
CA GLN A 47 2.70 -0.15 -6.92
C GLN A 47 2.16 1.20 -7.33
N THR A 48 2.79 1.79 -8.35
CA THR A 48 2.32 3.02 -8.97
C THR A 48 1.63 2.69 -10.30
N ALA A 49 0.92 3.67 -10.85
CA ALA A 49 0.22 3.49 -12.13
C ALA A 49 1.15 3.61 -13.33
N ALA A 50 2.34 4.20 -13.15
CA ALA A 50 3.26 4.45 -14.25
C ALA A 50 4.70 4.41 -13.79
N VAL A 51 5.62 4.08 -14.72
CA VAL A 51 7.06 4.01 -14.44
C VAL A 51 7.58 5.37 -13.97
N GLU A 52 7.09 6.46 -14.53
CA GLU A 52 7.51 7.81 -14.14
C GLU A 52 7.20 8.11 -12.68
N ARG A 53 6.05 7.66 -12.19
CA ARG A 53 5.68 7.83 -10.78
C ARG A 53 6.51 6.94 -9.89
N ARG A 54 6.80 5.72 -10.33
CA ARG A 54 7.69 4.82 -9.61
C ARG A 54 9.05 5.48 -9.38
N ASP A 55 9.62 6.04 -10.44
CA ASP A 55 10.94 6.65 -10.38
C ASP A 55 10.94 7.94 -9.56
N ALA A 56 9.87 8.72 -9.63
CA ALA A 56 9.73 9.94 -8.83
C ALA A 56 9.66 9.61 -7.33
N LEU A 57 8.91 8.58 -6.97
CA LEU A 57 8.83 8.15 -5.57
C LEU A 57 10.17 7.59 -5.09
N ASP A 58 10.90 6.88 -5.93
CA ASP A 58 12.21 6.35 -5.59
C ASP A 58 13.16 7.49 -5.19
N VAL A 59 13.22 8.52 -6.01
CA VAL A 59 14.05 9.69 -5.71
C VAL A 59 13.59 10.37 -4.43
N HIS A 60 12.29 10.53 -4.26
CA HIS A 60 11.74 11.20 -3.08
C HIS A 60 12.09 10.45 -1.79
N LEU A 61 12.00 9.14 -1.80
CA LEU A 61 12.31 8.33 -0.62
C LEU A 61 13.77 8.45 -0.21
N TRP A 62 14.68 8.62 -1.17
CA TRP A 62 16.10 8.82 -0.88
C TRP A 62 16.36 10.18 -0.23
N THR A 63 15.51 11.17 -0.47
CA THR A 63 15.73 12.55 -0.04
C THR A 63 14.69 13.02 0.98
N PHE A 64 13.82 12.15 1.48
CA PHE A 64 12.68 12.58 2.31
C PHE A 64 13.14 13.25 3.60
N ARG A 65 14.12 12.67 4.31
CA ARG A 65 14.70 13.23 5.52
C ARG A 65 16.16 12.80 5.64
N ASP A 66 17.01 13.71 6.12
CA ASP A 66 18.43 13.42 6.27
C ASP A 66 18.69 12.32 7.30
N ASP A 67 17.87 12.24 8.35
CA ASP A 67 18.04 11.30 9.45
C ASP A 67 17.22 10.02 9.25
N SER A 68 16.56 9.87 8.12
CA SER A 68 15.72 8.71 7.85
C SER A 68 16.30 7.93 6.68
N PHE A 69 16.65 6.68 6.93
CA PHE A 69 17.08 5.79 5.86
C PHE A 69 16.05 4.66 5.72
N THR A 70 15.42 4.60 4.57
CA THR A 70 14.44 3.57 4.25
C THR A 70 14.97 2.74 3.09
N PRO A 71 15.50 1.53 3.37
CA PRO A 71 16.10 0.70 2.31
C PRO A 71 15.07 0.35 1.25
N HIS A 72 15.33 0.76 0.02
CA HIS A 72 14.38 0.52 -1.08
C HIS A 72 15.08 0.55 -2.43
N ALA A 73 14.40 -0.01 -3.43
CA ALA A 73 14.81 0.08 -4.82
C ALA A 73 13.58 -0.07 -5.70
N THR A 74 13.76 0.18 -7.00
CA THR A 74 12.70 -0.12 -7.99
C THR A 74 12.90 -1.53 -8.54
N ASP A 75 11.90 -2.02 -9.26
CA ASP A 75 11.97 -3.33 -9.91
C ASP A 75 12.87 -3.34 -11.15
N ALA A 76 13.46 -2.19 -11.49
CA ALA A 76 14.52 -2.12 -12.49
C ALA A 76 15.87 -2.59 -11.94
N SER A 77 15.99 -2.72 -10.60
CA SER A 77 17.21 -3.19 -9.97
C SER A 77 17.39 -4.69 -10.17
N ASP A 78 18.63 -5.12 -10.37
CA ASP A 78 18.94 -6.55 -10.46
C ASP A 78 18.84 -7.25 -9.11
N LYS A 79 18.69 -6.49 -8.02
CA LYS A 79 18.48 -7.03 -6.67
C LYS A 79 17.07 -6.82 -6.17
N ALA A 80 16.11 -6.68 -7.08
CA ALA A 80 14.72 -6.40 -6.74
C ALA A 80 14.15 -7.44 -5.75
N ALA A 81 14.46 -8.70 -5.94
CA ALA A 81 13.92 -9.78 -5.10
C ALA A 81 14.33 -9.65 -3.63
N ASP A 82 15.45 -9.01 -3.34
CA ASP A 82 15.99 -8.91 -1.97
C ASP A 82 15.59 -7.63 -1.27
N GLN A 83 14.88 -6.73 -1.93
CA GLN A 83 14.58 -5.42 -1.35
C GLN A 83 13.50 -5.51 -0.28
N PRO A 84 13.70 -4.90 0.89
CA PRO A 84 12.66 -4.82 1.91
C PRO A 84 11.48 -3.94 1.45
N ILE A 85 11.75 -2.91 0.65
CA ILE A 85 10.72 -2.10 0.00
C ILE A 85 11.03 -2.07 -1.49
N LEU A 86 10.10 -2.52 -2.30
CA LEU A 86 10.24 -2.54 -3.76
C LEU A 86 9.18 -1.66 -4.39
N LEU A 87 9.63 -0.69 -5.20
CA LEU A 87 8.73 0.17 -5.98
C LEU A 87 8.55 -0.44 -7.36
N THR A 88 7.30 -0.56 -7.80
CA THR A 88 6.99 -1.20 -9.08
C THR A 88 5.84 -0.47 -9.77
N ALA A 89 5.78 -0.58 -11.09
CA ALA A 89 4.64 -0.11 -11.88
C ALA A 89 3.86 -1.30 -12.46
N THR A 90 4.14 -2.51 -12.00
CA THR A 90 3.48 -3.73 -12.49
C THR A 90 2.73 -4.41 -11.35
N SER A 91 1.98 -5.46 -11.71
CA SER A 91 1.26 -6.27 -10.74
C SER A 91 2.10 -7.40 -10.13
N ASP A 92 3.37 -7.51 -10.54
CA ASP A 92 4.25 -8.58 -10.06
C ASP A 92 4.61 -8.39 -8.60
N ASN A 93 4.86 -9.50 -7.89
CA ASN A 93 5.33 -9.48 -6.51
C ASN A 93 6.78 -9.97 -6.46
N ALA A 94 7.68 -9.20 -7.05
CA ALA A 94 9.06 -9.62 -7.30
C ALA A 94 9.87 -9.82 -6.02
N ASN A 95 9.54 -9.10 -4.93
CA ASN A 95 10.26 -9.26 -3.66
C ASN A 95 9.49 -10.11 -2.63
N ALA A 96 8.44 -10.79 -3.05
CA ALA A 96 7.61 -11.61 -2.16
C ALA A 96 7.12 -10.82 -0.95
N ALA A 97 6.52 -9.66 -1.20
CA ALA A 97 6.09 -8.75 -0.15
C ALA A 97 4.90 -9.31 0.63
N ASN A 98 4.87 -9.00 1.93
CA ASN A 98 3.74 -9.30 2.80
C ASN A 98 2.65 -8.25 2.66
N VAL A 99 3.07 -6.99 2.41
CA VAL A 99 2.18 -5.83 2.35
C VAL A 99 2.38 -5.15 1.01
N ARG A 100 1.27 -4.78 0.38
CA ARG A 100 1.34 -4.04 -0.88
C ARG A 100 0.55 -2.75 -0.78
N PHE A 101 1.22 -1.64 -1.08
CA PHE A 101 0.59 -0.33 -1.19
C PHE A 101 0.24 -0.08 -2.65
N ILE A 102 -1.02 0.26 -2.90
CA ILE A 102 -1.52 0.59 -4.24
C ILE A 102 -1.74 2.10 -4.25
N VAL A 103 -0.98 2.83 -5.04
CA VAL A 103 -1.02 4.29 -5.06
C VAL A 103 -1.30 4.81 -6.47
N ASP A 104 -1.62 6.09 -6.58
CA ASP A 104 -1.85 6.80 -7.84
C ASP A 104 -2.94 6.16 -8.72
N GLY A 105 -3.90 5.46 -8.12
CA GLY A 105 -4.96 4.83 -8.88
C GLY A 105 -4.55 3.59 -9.65
N ALA A 106 -3.44 2.94 -9.27
CA ALA A 106 -2.98 1.73 -9.94
C ALA A 106 -4.00 0.59 -9.79
N GLU A 107 -4.05 -0.29 -10.77
CA GLU A 107 -4.92 -1.47 -10.73
C GLU A 107 -4.31 -2.53 -9.84
N PRO A 108 -5.05 -3.02 -8.84
CA PRO A 108 -4.49 -4.01 -7.93
C PRO A 108 -4.35 -5.38 -8.60
N PRO A 109 -3.33 -6.16 -8.17
CA PRO A 109 -3.22 -7.56 -8.60
C PRO A 109 -4.17 -8.44 -7.78
N ALA A 110 -4.04 -9.76 -7.94
CA ALA A 110 -4.72 -10.69 -7.04
C ALA A 110 -4.26 -10.43 -5.60
N LEU A 111 -5.20 -10.32 -4.67
CA LEU A 111 -4.91 -9.86 -3.32
C LEU A 111 -4.55 -10.96 -2.33
N ASP A 112 -4.91 -12.20 -2.64
CA ASP A 112 -4.86 -13.31 -1.69
C ASP A 112 -3.45 -13.76 -1.30
N VAL A 113 -2.42 -13.28 -1.99
CA VAL A 113 -1.03 -13.61 -1.67
C VAL A 113 -0.43 -12.64 -0.64
N TYR A 114 -1.16 -11.60 -0.27
CA TYR A 114 -0.67 -10.58 0.67
C TYR A 114 -1.37 -10.69 2.01
N ASP A 115 -0.66 -10.38 3.08
CA ASP A 115 -1.26 -10.26 4.41
C ASP A 115 -2.05 -8.97 4.53
N ARG A 116 -1.61 -7.93 3.83
CA ARG A 116 -2.25 -6.61 3.88
C ARG A 116 -2.13 -5.91 2.53
N ILE A 117 -3.22 -5.27 2.12
CA ILE A 117 -3.26 -4.38 0.97
C ILE A 117 -3.70 -3.01 1.47
N VAL A 118 -2.97 -1.98 1.05
CA VAL A 118 -3.27 -0.60 1.42
C VAL A 118 -3.50 0.21 0.15
N PHE A 119 -4.71 0.72 -0.02
CA PHE A 119 -5.01 1.67 -1.08
C PHE A 119 -4.82 3.07 -0.53
N MET A 120 -3.95 3.87 -1.15
CA MET A 120 -3.81 5.28 -0.80
C MET A 120 -4.26 6.11 -1.98
N PHE A 121 -5.19 7.01 -1.76
CA PHE A 121 -5.75 7.80 -2.84
C PHE A 121 -5.91 9.26 -2.42
N ASP A 122 -5.68 10.16 -3.40
CA ASP A 122 -5.83 11.59 -3.22
C ASP A 122 -7.32 11.95 -3.29
N GLY A 123 -7.86 12.48 -2.20
CA GLY A 123 -9.27 12.84 -2.13
C GLY A 123 -9.65 14.02 -3.02
N TYR A 124 -8.66 14.76 -3.52
CA TYR A 124 -8.90 15.88 -4.42
C TYR A 124 -8.72 15.52 -5.89
N ASP A 125 -8.34 14.27 -6.18
CA ASP A 125 -8.24 13.74 -7.53
C ASP A 125 -9.52 12.94 -7.82
N ALA A 126 -10.36 13.46 -8.70
CA ALA A 126 -11.66 12.85 -8.96
C ALA A 126 -11.55 11.41 -9.48
N ALA A 127 -10.54 11.13 -10.31
CA ALA A 127 -10.35 9.79 -10.85
C ALA A 127 -9.91 8.81 -9.77
N GLN A 128 -9.00 9.22 -8.89
CA GLN A 128 -8.56 8.36 -7.79
C GLN A 128 -9.67 8.12 -6.79
N LEU A 129 -10.46 9.14 -6.48
CA LEU A 129 -11.59 9.02 -5.57
C LEU A 129 -12.63 8.04 -6.12
N GLU A 130 -12.95 8.15 -7.39
CA GLU A 130 -13.91 7.26 -8.03
C GLU A 130 -13.39 5.82 -8.09
N GLY A 131 -12.10 5.66 -8.42
CA GLY A 131 -11.45 4.35 -8.42
C GLY A 131 -11.48 3.69 -7.06
N ALA A 132 -11.24 4.46 -6.00
CA ALA A 132 -11.30 3.94 -4.64
C ALA A 132 -12.70 3.47 -4.27
N ARG A 133 -13.73 4.24 -4.66
CA ARG A 133 -15.12 3.85 -4.42
C ARG A 133 -15.48 2.55 -5.13
N THR A 134 -15.01 2.41 -6.36
CA THR A 134 -15.24 1.19 -7.15
C THR A 134 -14.59 -0.02 -6.49
N GLN A 135 -13.34 0.12 -6.05
CA GLN A 135 -12.65 -0.97 -5.37
C GLN A 135 -13.30 -1.31 -4.04
N TRP A 136 -13.72 -0.30 -3.29
CA TRP A 136 -14.41 -0.53 -2.01
C TRP A 136 -15.65 -1.39 -2.19
N LYS A 137 -16.51 -1.01 -3.14
CA LYS A 137 -17.74 -1.75 -3.41
C LYS A 137 -17.45 -3.18 -3.87
N LYS A 138 -16.50 -3.33 -4.78
CA LYS A 138 -16.16 -4.63 -5.33
C LYS A 138 -15.64 -5.57 -4.25
N LEU A 139 -14.67 -5.10 -3.47
CA LEU A 139 -14.01 -5.93 -2.46
C LEU A 139 -14.96 -6.25 -1.30
N LYS A 140 -15.79 -5.30 -0.91
CA LYS A 140 -16.79 -5.53 0.13
C LYS A 140 -17.80 -6.57 -0.33
N GLY A 141 -18.23 -6.50 -1.58
CA GLY A 141 -19.14 -7.47 -2.16
C GLY A 141 -18.55 -8.87 -2.26
N GLU A 142 -17.23 -8.98 -2.33
CA GLU A 142 -16.53 -10.26 -2.36
C GLU A 142 -16.29 -10.84 -0.96
N GLY A 143 -16.70 -10.13 0.09
CA GLY A 143 -16.60 -10.63 1.45
C GLY A 143 -15.32 -10.28 2.19
N HIS A 144 -14.50 -9.40 1.63
CA HIS A 144 -13.27 -8.97 2.31
C HIS A 144 -13.55 -8.08 3.51
N THR A 145 -12.66 -8.10 4.49
CA THR A 145 -12.70 -7.17 5.62
C THR A 145 -11.98 -5.90 5.22
N LEU A 146 -12.72 -4.79 5.19
CA LEU A 146 -12.20 -3.50 4.77
C LEU A 146 -12.24 -2.51 5.92
N THR A 147 -11.23 -1.63 5.99
CA THR A 147 -11.28 -0.46 6.87
C THR A 147 -11.00 0.79 6.05
N TYR A 148 -11.58 1.90 6.49
CA TYR A 148 -11.49 3.18 5.80
C TYR A 148 -10.92 4.21 6.77
N TRP A 149 -9.82 4.86 6.35
CA TRP A 149 -9.11 5.84 7.16
C TRP A 149 -9.05 7.16 6.40
N GLN A 150 -9.24 8.25 7.12
CA GLN A 150 -9.17 9.61 6.56
C GLN A 150 -8.36 10.48 7.49
N GLN A 151 -7.66 11.46 6.94
CA GLN A 151 -6.88 12.39 7.76
C GLN A 151 -7.79 13.41 8.42
N SER A 152 -7.49 13.70 9.70
CA SER A 152 -8.10 14.84 10.39
C SER A 152 -7.48 16.14 9.86
N PRO A 153 -8.04 17.32 10.20
CA PRO A 153 -7.41 18.58 9.82
C PRO A 153 -5.96 18.73 10.29
N GLU A 154 -5.58 18.01 11.36
CA GLU A 154 -4.22 17.99 11.88
C GLU A 154 -3.33 16.95 11.20
N GLY A 155 -3.86 16.24 10.22
CA GLY A 155 -3.10 15.24 9.47
C GLY A 155 -3.01 13.88 10.12
N ARG A 156 -3.80 13.61 11.16
CA ARG A 156 -3.82 12.32 11.83
C ARG A 156 -4.79 11.38 11.15
N TRP A 157 -4.45 10.09 11.14
CA TRP A 157 -5.34 9.09 10.57
C TRP A 157 -6.47 8.74 11.54
N GLN A 158 -7.70 8.83 11.04
CA GLN A 158 -8.90 8.51 11.80
C GLN A 158 -9.68 7.42 11.06
N LYS A 159 -10.03 6.36 11.78
CA LYS A 159 -10.82 5.29 11.19
C LYS A 159 -12.26 5.75 11.03
N LYS A 160 -12.79 5.66 9.81
CA LYS A 160 -14.16 6.10 9.49
C LYS A 160 -15.12 4.94 9.25
N ALA A 161 -14.61 3.77 8.88
CA ALA A 161 -15.47 2.61 8.64
C ALA A 161 -14.73 1.29 8.83
#